data_12c508dc39d4f8184bcb24df93c71aa4
#
_entry.id   12c508dc39d4f8184bcb24df93c71aa4
#
_cell.length_a   1.000
_cell.length_b   1.000
_cell.length_c   1.000
_cell.angle_alpha   90.00
_cell.angle_beta   90.00
_cell.angle_gamma   90.00
#
_symmetry.space_group_name_H-M   'P 1'
#
loop_
_entity.id
_entity.type
_entity.pdbx_description
1 polymer ?
#
loop_
_entity_poly.entity_id
_entity_poly.type
_entity_poly.pdbx_seq_one_letter_code
_entity_poly.pdbx_strand_id
1 'polypeptide(L)'
;VKEPETVSRFLGKFSFRTTQMIRNVNFKLFKKLLDKSRLKSIIIDIDSTVINVEGHQEGTAKGYNPEKPGNRCYNTLMAFCNELKAFITGFTRSGNTYTANGAAEMIAEIIENLRDSVDTITFRMDSGYFDENIIKTIEGAGYCYIIKAKQYGNMVDKLYRGDPLQWAEYDNCKEIAEISMRPDKWERPRRFVVV
;
A
#
# COMPACT_ATOMS: atom_id res chain seq x y z
N VAL A 1 13.27 32.69 7.54
CA VAL A 1 13.10 31.65 6.52
C VAL A 1 14.45 31.50 5.84
N LYS A 2 15.01 30.27 5.81
CA LYS A 2 16.30 30.02 5.12
C LYS A 2 16.07 30.15 3.60
N GLU A 3 17.03 30.75 2.92
CA GLU A 3 16.97 30.98 1.48
C GLU A 3 16.79 29.65 0.71
N PRO A 4 16.02 29.62 -0.39
CA PRO A 4 15.78 28.43 -1.22
C PRO A 4 17.06 27.72 -1.64
N GLU A 5 18.14 28.45 -1.91
CA GLU A 5 19.46 27.90 -2.27
C GLU A 5 20.10 27.08 -1.15
N THR A 6 19.84 27.42 0.11
CA THR A 6 20.34 26.67 1.26
C THR A 6 19.66 25.31 1.35
N VAL A 7 18.35 25.24 1.07
CA VAL A 7 17.58 23.99 1.03
C VAL A 7 18.05 23.13 -0.14
N SER A 8 18.17 23.70 -1.33
CA SER A 8 18.66 23.00 -2.52
C SER A 8 20.05 22.42 -2.31
N ARG A 9 20.97 23.21 -1.75
CA ARG A 9 22.34 22.78 -1.43
C ARG A 9 22.38 21.67 -0.36
N PHE A 10 21.45 21.71 0.60
CA PHE A 10 21.30 20.65 1.58
C PHE A 10 20.77 19.36 0.94
N LEU A 11 19.71 19.45 0.12
CA LEU A 11 19.14 18.30 -0.59
C LEU A 11 20.13 17.66 -1.57
N GLY A 12 20.97 18.46 -2.23
CA GLY A 12 22.02 17.95 -3.13
C GLY A 12 23.11 17.11 -2.44
N LYS A 13 23.15 17.05 -1.11
CA LYS A 13 24.04 16.15 -0.35
C LYS A 13 23.53 14.72 -0.23
N PHE A 14 22.25 14.48 -0.60
CA PHE A 14 21.67 13.15 -0.51
C PHE A 14 22.05 12.31 -1.73
N SER A 15 22.56 11.13 -1.47
CA SER A 15 22.82 10.07 -2.44
C SER A 15 21.85 8.92 -2.17
N PHE A 16 21.81 7.93 -3.04
CA PHE A 16 21.09 6.69 -2.81
C PHE A 16 21.43 6.07 -1.43
N ARG A 17 22.72 6.03 -1.10
CA ARG A 17 23.18 5.50 0.20
C ARG A 17 22.65 6.29 1.40
N THR A 18 22.69 7.61 1.34
CA THR A 18 22.19 8.45 2.43
C THR A 18 20.68 8.38 2.57
N THR A 19 19.95 8.21 1.46
CA THR A 19 18.51 7.97 1.47
C THR A 19 18.16 6.65 2.17
N GLN A 20 18.91 5.56 1.90
CA GLN A 20 18.74 4.30 2.62
C GLN A 20 19.04 4.43 4.12
N MET A 21 20.07 5.19 4.49
CA MET A 21 20.36 5.47 5.90
C MET A 21 19.20 6.19 6.59
N ILE A 22 18.58 7.17 5.94
CA ILE A 22 17.41 7.88 6.47
C ILE A 22 16.23 6.93 6.65
N ARG A 23 15.96 6.05 5.68
CA ARG A 23 14.92 5.03 5.80
C ARG A 23 15.15 4.13 7.02
N ASN A 24 16.36 3.66 7.21
CA ASN A 24 16.75 2.84 8.37
C ASN A 24 16.56 3.59 9.71
N VAL A 25 16.90 4.88 9.75
CA VAL A 25 16.67 5.72 10.92
C VAL A 25 15.17 5.87 11.16
N ASN A 26 14.36 6.08 10.12
CA ASN A 26 12.92 6.17 10.24
C ASN A 26 12.30 4.89 10.80
N PHE A 27 12.69 3.71 10.30
CA PHE A 27 12.24 2.43 10.88
C PHE A 27 12.61 2.30 12.36
N LYS A 28 13.83 2.68 12.75
CA LYS A 28 14.25 2.66 14.15
C LYS A 28 13.42 3.60 15.04
N LEU A 29 13.08 4.78 14.53
CA LEU A 29 12.20 5.72 15.23
C LEU A 29 10.77 5.18 15.34
N PHE A 30 10.26 4.61 14.26
CA PHE A 30 8.93 3.99 14.26
C PHE A 30 8.87 2.81 15.25
N LYS A 31 9.86 1.92 15.27
CA LYS A 31 9.94 0.84 16.27
C LYS A 31 9.91 1.36 17.70
N LYS A 32 10.68 2.38 18.02
CA LYS A 32 10.65 3.00 19.35
C LYS A 32 9.27 3.56 19.71
N LEU A 33 8.58 4.17 18.74
CA LEU A 33 7.21 4.67 18.92
C LEU A 33 6.25 3.51 19.19
N LEU A 34 6.37 2.44 18.42
CA LEU A 34 5.57 1.22 18.54
C LEU A 34 5.77 0.54 19.90
N ASP A 35 7.01 0.32 20.32
CA ASP A 35 7.36 -0.26 21.62
C ASP A 35 6.76 0.57 22.78
N LYS A 36 6.83 1.89 22.66
CA LYS A 36 6.26 2.80 23.67
C LYS A 36 4.75 2.76 23.72
N SER A 37 4.08 2.50 22.60
CA SER A 37 2.62 2.41 22.51
C SER A 37 2.06 1.11 23.10
N ARG A 38 2.89 0.06 23.23
CA ARG A 38 2.50 -1.29 23.67
C ARG A 38 1.44 -1.97 22.78
N LEU A 39 1.25 -1.48 21.56
CA LEU A 39 0.32 -2.09 20.60
C LEU A 39 0.83 -3.47 20.19
N LYS A 40 -0.10 -4.44 20.18
CA LYS A 40 0.15 -5.82 19.75
C LYS A 40 -0.33 -6.08 18.32
N SER A 41 -1.26 -5.26 17.86
CA SER A 41 -1.82 -5.32 16.52
C SER A 41 -1.85 -3.94 15.91
N ILE A 42 -1.47 -3.84 14.64
CA ILE A 42 -1.48 -2.59 13.88
C ILE A 42 -2.09 -2.77 12.49
N ILE A 43 -2.70 -1.70 11.99
CA ILE A 43 -3.14 -1.60 10.60
C ILE A 43 -2.16 -0.70 9.85
N ILE A 44 -1.66 -1.19 8.73
CA ILE A 44 -0.78 -0.44 7.83
C ILE A 44 -1.52 -0.13 6.56
N ASP A 45 -1.76 1.15 6.33
CA ASP A 45 -2.32 1.67 5.09
C ASP A 45 -1.21 1.85 4.06
N ILE A 46 -1.39 1.25 2.90
CA ILE A 46 -0.51 1.45 1.75
C ILE A 46 -1.30 2.14 0.65
N ASP A 47 -0.78 3.27 0.22
CA ASP A 47 -1.37 4.05 -0.85
C ASP A 47 -0.30 4.76 -1.69
N SER A 48 -0.69 5.24 -2.85
CA SER A 48 0.18 6.02 -3.71
C SER A 48 -0.43 7.38 -4.03
N THR A 49 0.42 8.38 -4.04
CA THR A 49 0.03 9.74 -4.42
C THR A 49 0.80 10.21 -5.64
N VAL A 50 0.15 11.03 -6.45
CA VAL A 50 0.74 11.65 -7.63
C VAL A 50 1.31 13.01 -7.25
N ILE A 51 2.59 13.23 -7.57
CA ILE A 51 3.24 14.53 -7.43
C ILE A 51 3.40 15.12 -8.82
N ASN A 52 2.61 16.16 -9.09
CA ASN A 52 2.68 16.90 -10.35
C ASN A 52 4.01 17.61 -10.51
N VAL A 53 4.55 17.58 -11.71
CA VAL A 53 5.82 18.22 -12.04
C VAL A 53 5.64 19.12 -13.27
N GLU A 54 6.12 20.33 -13.16
CA GLU A 54 6.23 21.26 -14.29
C GLU A 54 7.64 21.19 -14.85
N GLY A 55 7.75 20.77 -16.13
CA GLY A 55 9.05 20.60 -16.79
C GLY A 55 9.49 19.15 -16.96
N HIS A 56 10.81 18.95 -17.10
CA HIS A 56 11.42 17.67 -17.48
C HIS A 56 12.39 17.13 -16.40
N GLN A 57 11.96 17.14 -15.14
CA GLN A 57 12.78 16.62 -14.05
C GLN A 57 13.08 15.14 -14.26
N GLU A 58 14.28 14.73 -13.85
CA GLU A 58 14.74 13.35 -13.94
C GLU A 58 13.79 12.38 -13.23
N GLY A 59 13.56 11.22 -13.83
CA GLY A 59 12.67 10.19 -13.28
C GLY A 59 11.17 10.47 -13.42
N THR A 60 10.77 11.63 -13.99
CA THR A 60 9.35 11.90 -14.27
C THR A 60 8.90 11.25 -15.57
N ALA A 61 7.64 10.85 -15.63
CA ALA A 61 6.99 10.41 -16.87
C ALA A 61 5.52 10.83 -16.90
N LYS A 62 4.93 10.81 -18.11
CA LYS A 62 3.48 10.89 -18.28
C LYS A 62 2.87 9.55 -17.86
N GLY A 63 1.89 9.58 -16.96
CA GLY A 63 1.18 8.41 -16.48
C GLY A 63 -0.22 8.77 -15.98
N TYR A 64 -0.79 7.91 -15.16
CA TYR A 64 -2.08 8.22 -14.53
C TYR A 64 -1.93 9.44 -13.61
N ASN A 65 -2.64 10.49 -13.95
CA ASN A 65 -2.63 11.75 -13.23
C ASN A 65 -4.04 12.34 -13.26
N PRO A 66 -4.83 12.13 -12.22
CA PRO A 66 -6.23 12.57 -12.20
C PRO A 66 -6.39 14.09 -12.11
N GLU A 67 -5.41 14.80 -11.52
CA GLU A 67 -5.48 16.25 -11.36
C GLU A 67 -5.07 17.00 -12.63
N LYS A 68 -4.01 16.53 -13.31
CA LYS A 68 -3.47 17.17 -14.51
C LYS A 68 -3.19 16.10 -15.59
N PRO A 69 -4.23 15.57 -16.27
CA PRO A 69 -4.07 14.56 -17.30
C PRO A 69 -3.07 14.97 -18.39
N GLY A 70 -2.13 14.06 -18.72
CA GLY A 70 -1.11 14.30 -19.73
C GLY A 70 0.16 15.00 -19.24
N ASN A 71 0.17 15.53 -18.01
CA ASN A 71 1.37 16.11 -17.43
C ASN A 71 2.34 15.02 -16.93
N ARG A 72 3.61 15.40 -16.85
CA ARG A 72 4.63 14.56 -16.20
C ARG A 72 4.43 14.59 -14.69
N CYS A 73 4.66 13.45 -14.05
CA CYS A 73 4.51 13.33 -12.60
C CYS A 73 5.45 12.27 -12.04
N TYR A 74 5.54 12.25 -10.73
CA TYR A 74 6.00 11.09 -9.96
C TYR A 74 4.79 10.37 -9.36
N ASN A 75 4.96 9.09 -9.10
CA ASN A 75 4.04 8.28 -8.31
C ASN A 75 4.77 7.83 -7.04
N THR A 76 4.35 8.34 -5.90
CA THR A 76 4.99 8.07 -4.60
C THR A 76 4.18 7.04 -3.83
N LEU A 77 4.78 5.89 -3.57
CA LEU A 77 4.20 4.83 -2.74
C LEU A 77 4.56 5.09 -1.27
N MET A 78 3.57 4.99 -0.39
CA MET A 78 3.73 5.30 1.04
C MET A 78 3.02 4.27 1.91
N ALA A 79 3.58 4.05 3.11
CA ALA A 79 2.99 3.21 4.15
C ALA A 79 2.85 4.00 5.46
N PHE A 80 1.66 3.94 6.05
CA PHE A 80 1.33 4.61 7.31
C PHE A 80 0.73 3.63 8.31
N CYS A 81 1.09 3.78 9.57
CA CYS A 81 0.40 3.09 10.67
C CYS A 81 -0.86 3.86 11.06
N ASN A 82 -2.00 3.19 10.99
CA ASN A 82 -3.30 3.82 11.27
C ASN A 82 -3.44 4.24 12.75
N GLU A 83 -3.05 3.40 13.69
CA GLU A 83 -3.19 3.65 15.13
C GLU A 83 -2.27 4.78 15.59
N LEU A 84 -1.04 4.79 15.13
CA LEU A 84 -0.04 5.77 15.54
C LEU A 84 -0.06 7.04 14.71
N LYS A 85 -0.86 7.09 13.62
CA LYS A 85 -0.88 8.19 12.65
C LYS A 85 0.54 8.55 12.17
N ALA A 86 1.37 7.54 11.99
CA ALA A 86 2.79 7.69 11.73
C ALA A 86 3.19 7.11 10.38
N PHE A 87 4.03 7.84 9.65
CA PHE A 87 4.69 7.37 8.44
C PHE A 87 5.71 6.29 8.77
N ILE A 88 5.68 5.19 8.02
CA ILE A 88 6.61 4.07 8.19
C ILE A 88 7.73 4.13 7.15
N THR A 89 7.38 4.10 5.88
CA THR A 89 8.32 4.13 4.77
C THR A 89 7.61 4.55 3.48
N GLY A 90 8.39 4.87 2.47
CA GLY A 90 7.88 5.18 1.14
C GLY A 90 9.00 5.46 0.16
N PHE A 91 8.67 5.47 -1.11
CA PHE A 91 9.59 5.86 -2.18
C PHE A 91 8.85 6.38 -3.40
N THR A 92 9.54 7.25 -4.12
CA THR A 92 9.02 7.88 -5.33
C THR A 92 9.41 7.06 -6.57
N ARG A 93 8.44 6.88 -7.45
CA ARG A 93 8.57 6.14 -8.72
C ARG A 93 8.24 7.08 -9.88
N SER A 94 8.61 6.67 -11.07
CA SER A 94 8.18 7.36 -12.30
C SER A 94 6.65 7.36 -12.44
N GLY A 95 6.09 8.43 -12.98
CA GLY A 95 4.63 8.61 -13.08
C GLY A 95 3.90 7.56 -13.92
N ASN A 96 4.60 6.85 -14.81
CA ASN A 96 4.05 5.75 -15.60
C ASN A 96 4.17 4.37 -14.92
N THR A 97 4.61 4.34 -13.66
CA THR A 97 4.74 3.08 -12.90
C THR A 97 3.34 2.58 -12.51
N TYR A 98 3.09 1.30 -12.76
CA TYR A 98 1.85 0.64 -12.32
C TYR A 98 1.75 0.62 -10.79
N THR A 99 0.55 0.82 -10.25
CA THR A 99 0.31 1.03 -8.81
C THR A 99 0.92 -0.08 -7.93
N ALA A 100 0.75 -1.35 -8.31
CA ALA A 100 1.26 -2.49 -7.55
C ALA A 100 2.79 -2.67 -7.60
N ASN A 101 3.49 -2.04 -8.57
CA ASN A 101 4.94 -2.24 -8.71
C ASN A 101 5.70 -1.72 -7.48
N GLY A 102 6.55 -2.57 -6.91
CA GLY A 102 7.34 -2.25 -5.71
C GLY A 102 6.57 -2.34 -4.40
N ALA A 103 5.25 -2.64 -4.43
CA ALA A 103 4.45 -2.75 -3.23
C ALA A 103 4.77 -4.05 -2.45
N ALA A 104 4.96 -5.17 -3.15
CA ALA A 104 5.33 -6.43 -2.52
C ALA A 104 6.69 -6.34 -1.80
N GLU A 105 7.68 -5.70 -2.44
CA GLU A 105 9.00 -5.46 -1.87
C GLU A 105 8.94 -4.53 -0.65
N MET A 106 8.14 -3.47 -0.72
CA MET A 106 7.94 -2.58 0.43
C MET A 106 7.25 -3.29 1.59
N ILE A 107 6.24 -4.12 1.32
CA ILE A 107 5.57 -4.95 2.32
C ILE A 107 6.55 -5.91 2.98
N ALA A 108 7.38 -6.61 2.19
CA ALA A 108 8.40 -7.51 2.71
C ALA A 108 9.40 -6.76 3.61
N GLU A 109 9.85 -5.57 3.22
CA GLU A 109 10.73 -4.72 4.03
C GLU A 109 10.06 -4.30 5.36
N ILE A 110 8.78 -3.92 5.32
CA ILE A 110 8.02 -3.57 6.52
C ILE A 110 7.92 -4.78 7.46
N ILE A 111 7.54 -5.93 6.94
CA ILE A 111 7.43 -7.18 7.70
C ILE A 111 8.76 -7.53 8.36
N GLU A 112 9.85 -7.52 7.61
CA GLU A 112 11.19 -7.83 8.13
C GLU A 112 11.60 -6.90 9.27
N ASN A 113 11.24 -5.61 9.18
CA ASN A 113 11.57 -4.64 10.21
C ASN A 113 10.66 -4.70 11.43
N LEU A 114 9.40 -5.15 11.32
CA LEU A 114 8.41 -5.02 12.38
C LEU A 114 7.96 -6.36 13.00
N ARG A 115 8.29 -7.50 12.41
CA ARG A 115 7.82 -8.84 12.86
C ARG A 115 8.08 -9.14 14.33
N ASP A 116 9.18 -8.61 14.91
CA ASP A 116 9.53 -8.83 16.33
C ASP A 116 8.93 -7.78 17.27
N SER A 117 8.19 -6.81 16.74
CA SER A 117 7.66 -5.68 17.50
C SER A 117 6.16 -5.75 17.73
N VAL A 118 5.44 -6.53 16.91
CA VAL A 118 3.97 -6.72 16.99
C VAL A 118 3.59 -8.16 16.68
N ASP A 119 2.48 -8.58 17.25
CA ASP A 119 1.98 -9.95 17.05
C ASP A 119 1.19 -10.06 15.73
N THR A 120 0.51 -8.99 15.32
CA THR A 120 -0.33 -8.97 14.11
C THR A 120 -0.17 -7.68 13.32
N ILE A 121 -0.02 -7.81 11.99
CA ILE A 121 -0.10 -6.71 11.04
C ILE A 121 -1.26 -6.97 10.07
N THR A 122 -2.11 -5.99 9.88
CA THR A 122 -3.13 -6.00 8.82
C THR A 122 -2.79 -4.94 7.79
N PHE A 123 -2.47 -5.33 6.57
CA PHE A 123 -2.26 -4.40 5.46
C PHE A 123 -3.59 -4.03 4.82
N ARG A 124 -3.86 -2.72 4.70
CA ARG A 124 -5.08 -2.20 4.09
C ARG A 124 -4.73 -1.40 2.83
N MET A 125 -5.36 -1.76 1.70
CA MET A 125 -5.02 -1.22 0.38
C MET A 125 -6.26 -1.09 -0.50
N ASP A 126 -6.18 -0.21 -1.47
CA ASP A 126 -7.20 -0.06 -2.50
C ASP A 126 -7.09 -1.13 -3.60
N SER A 127 -7.97 -1.05 -4.60
CA SER A 127 -8.02 -2.01 -5.72
C SER A 127 -6.80 -1.93 -6.65
N GLY A 128 -6.02 -0.88 -6.61
CA GLY A 128 -4.77 -0.76 -7.37
C GLY A 128 -3.73 -1.82 -6.96
N TYR A 129 -3.82 -2.29 -5.72
CA TYR A 129 -2.95 -3.32 -5.12
C TYR A 129 -3.56 -4.72 -5.11
N PHE A 130 -4.69 -4.94 -5.79
CA PHE A 130 -5.28 -6.27 -5.91
C PHE A 130 -4.44 -7.13 -6.86
N ASP A 131 -3.40 -7.72 -6.30
CA ASP A 131 -2.35 -8.46 -6.98
C ASP A 131 -1.97 -9.72 -6.18
N GLU A 132 -1.83 -10.86 -6.86
CA GLU A 132 -1.58 -12.14 -6.17
C GLU A 132 -0.20 -12.17 -5.49
N ASN A 133 0.82 -11.53 -6.05
CA ASN A 133 2.16 -11.52 -5.46
C ASN A 133 2.19 -10.73 -4.14
N ILE A 134 1.47 -9.60 -4.09
CA ILE A 134 1.29 -8.82 -2.85
C ILE A 134 0.63 -9.70 -1.78
N ILE A 135 -0.47 -10.35 -2.14
CA ILE A 135 -1.22 -11.21 -1.20
C ILE A 135 -0.36 -12.38 -0.72
N LYS A 136 0.36 -13.06 -1.62
CA LYS A 136 1.28 -14.14 -1.25
C LYS A 136 2.38 -13.69 -0.31
N THR A 137 2.91 -12.49 -0.50
CA THR A 137 3.94 -11.91 0.38
C THR A 137 3.41 -11.76 1.81
N ILE A 138 2.18 -11.26 1.97
CA ILE A 138 1.54 -11.07 3.28
C ILE A 138 1.18 -12.41 3.91
N GLU A 139 0.52 -13.30 3.15
CA GLU A 139 0.10 -14.62 3.59
C GLU A 139 1.31 -15.50 3.98
N GLY A 140 2.39 -15.43 3.21
CA GLY A 140 3.63 -16.18 3.47
C GLY A 140 4.32 -15.79 4.78
N ALA A 141 4.08 -14.58 5.26
CA ALA A 141 4.56 -14.09 6.55
C ALA A 141 3.55 -14.31 7.71
N GLY A 142 2.37 -14.87 7.44
CA GLY A 142 1.35 -15.13 8.44
C GLY A 142 0.54 -13.90 8.87
N TYR A 143 0.55 -12.81 8.08
CA TYR A 143 -0.18 -11.58 8.39
C TYR A 143 -1.50 -11.47 7.63
N CYS A 144 -2.30 -10.47 7.98
CA CYS A 144 -3.62 -10.22 7.44
C CYS A 144 -3.62 -9.10 6.40
N TYR A 145 -4.64 -9.08 5.55
CA TYR A 145 -4.86 -7.99 4.60
C TYR A 145 -6.35 -7.70 4.39
N ILE A 146 -6.64 -6.46 4.01
CA ILE A 146 -7.92 -5.97 3.52
C ILE A 146 -7.62 -5.21 2.22
N ILE A 147 -7.98 -5.80 1.08
CA ILE A 147 -7.73 -5.20 -0.24
C ILE A 147 -9.06 -5.14 -0.99
N LYS A 148 -9.40 -3.96 -1.49
CA LYS A 148 -10.57 -3.82 -2.36
C LYS A 148 -10.34 -4.62 -3.63
N ALA A 149 -11.22 -5.60 -3.91
CA ALA A 149 -11.10 -6.40 -5.13
C ALA A 149 -11.40 -5.57 -6.39
N LYS A 150 -10.68 -5.86 -7.47
CA LYS A 150 -11.05 -5.39 -8.81
C LYS A 150 -12.25 -6.19 -9.29
N GLN A 151 -13.25 -5.49 -9.80
CA GLN A 151 -14.43 -6.12 -10.38
C GLN A 151 -14.11 -6.63 -11.78
N TYR A 152 -13.53 -7.81 -11.88
CA TYR A 152 -13.39 -8.49 -13.17
C TYR A 152 -14.72 -9.14 -13.56
N GLY A 153 -15.04 -9.17 -14.87
CA GLY A 153 -16.32 -9.68 -15.36
C GLY A 153 -16.70 -11.08 -14.85
N ASN A 154 -15.73 -12.00 -14.80
CA ASN A 154 -15.94 -13.34 -14.25
C ASN A 154 -16.24 -13.39 -12.75
N MET A 155 -15.74 -12.42 -11.98
CA MET A 155 -16.08 -12.29 -10.55
C MET A 155 -17.50 -11.74 -10.38
N VAL A 156 -17.87 -10.75 -11.18
CA VAL A 156 -19.22 -10.19 -11.22
C VAL A 156 -20.22 -11.26 -11.63
N ASP A 157 -19.92 -12.03 -12.67
CA ASP A 157 -20.79 -13.13 -13.11
C ASP A 157 -21.01 -14.20 -12.02
N LYS A 158 -19.97 -14.55 -11.26
CA LYS A 158 -20.10 -15.48 -10.13
C LYS A 158 -20.96 -14.93 -8.99
N LEU A 159 -20.85 -13.63 -8.71
CA LEU A 159 -21.65 -12.97 -7.69
C LEU A 159 -23.14 -12.91 -8.06
N TYR A 160 -23.46 -12.66 -9.34
CA TYR A 160 -24.85 -12.47 -9.77
C TYR A 160 -25.51 -13.72 -10.38
N ARG A 161 -24.74 -14.68 -10.87
CA ARG A 161 -25.24 -15.89 -11.55
C ARG A 161 -24.87 -17.20 -10.83
N GLY A 162 -24.09 -17.10 -9.74
CA GLY A 162 -23.73 -18.25 -8.90
C GLY A 162 -24.84 -18.66 -7.94
N ASP A 163 -24.50 -19.56 -7.03
CA ASP A 163 -25.40 -19.93 -5.95
C ASP A 163 -25.76 -18.69 -5.11
N PRO A 164 -27.01 -18.63 -4.56
CA PRO A 164 -27.44 -17.53 -3.72
C PRO A 164 -26.47 -17.32 -2.56
N LEU A 165 -26.01 -16.07 -2.37
CA LEU A 165 -25.16 -15.72 -1.25
C LEU A 165 -25.96 -15.79 0.06
N GLN A 166 -25.31 -16.28 1.10
CA GLN A 166 -25.86 -16.24 2.46
C GLN A 166 -25.50 -14.88 3.06
N TRP A 167 -26.49 -14.00 3.12
CA TRP A 167 -26.35 -12.67 3.67
C TRP A 167 -26.57 -12.68 5.17
N ALA A 168 -25.72 -11.97 5.90
CA ALA A 168 -25.85 -11.72 7.33
C ALA A 168 -25.89 -10.21 7.57
N GLU A 169 -26.74 -9.79 8.49
CA GLU A 169 -26.78 -8.38 8.91
C GLU A 169 -25.46 -7.98 9.55
N TYR A 170 -24.92 -6.85 9.10
CA TYR A 170 -23.66 -6.30 9.60
C TYR A 170 -23.91 -5.04 10.46
N ASP A 171 -24.74 -4.15 9.96
CA ASP A 171 -25.23 -2.97 10.68
C ASP A 171 -26.64 -2.61 10.18
N ASN A 172 -27.26 -1.57 10.76
CA ASN A 172 -28.67 -1.17 10.47
C ASN A 172 -28.96 -0.91 8.98
N CYS A 173 -27.94 -0.83 8.12
CA CYS A 173 -28.09 -0.46 6.71
C CYS A 173 -27.30 -1.38 5.75
N LYS A 174 -26.55 -2.35 6.28
CA LYS A 174 -25.67 -3.18 5.46
C LYS A 174 -25.75 -4.65 5.83
N GLU A 175 -25.68 -5.45 4.81
CA GLU A 175 -25.53 -6.90 4.92
C GLU A 175 -24.15 -7.30 4.36
N ILE A 176 -23.61 -8.38 4.85
CA ILE A 176 -22.37 -8.96 4.34
C ILE A 176 -22.60 -10.40 3.92
N ALA A 177 -21.89 -10.82 2.88
CA ALA A 177 -21.80 -12.21 2.49
C ALA A 177 -20.35 -12.60 2.26
N GLU A 178 -20.04 -13.86 2.51
CA GLU A 178 -18.71 -14.40 2.24
C GLU A 178 -18.75 -15.37 1.08
N ILE A 179 -17.74 -15.28 0.23
CA ILE A 179 -17.58 -16.20 -0.90
C ILE A 179 -16.11 -16.55 -1.07
N SER A 180 -15.85 -17.80 -1.43
CA SER A 180 -14.53 -18.24 -1.86
C SER A 180 -14.44 -18.19 -3.37
N MET A 181 -13.56 -17.36 -3.91
CA MET A 181 -13.34 -17.22 -5.34
C MET A 181 -11.87 -17.29 -5.70
N ARG A 182 -11.61 -17.83 -6.89
CA ARG A 182 -10.29 -17.78 -7.52
C ARG A 182 -10.35 -16.83 -8.71
N PRO A 183 -9.71 -15.64 -8.65
CA PRO A 183 -9.55 -14.80 -9.82
C PRO A 183 -8.78 -15.52 -10.92
N ASP A 184 -8.98 -15.10 -12.17
CA ASP A 184 -8.26 -15.70 -13.30
C ASP A 184 -6.74 -15.55 -13.11
N LYS A 185 -6.02 -16.62 -13.45
CA LYS A 185 -4.56 -16.75 -13.34
C LYS A 185 -4.02 -16.82 -11.91
N TRP A 186 -4.85 -16.78 -10.87
CA TRP A 186 -4.41 -17.00 -9.50
C TRP A 186 -4.27 -18.47 -9.18
N GLU A 187 -3.29 -18.83 -8.38
CA GLU A 187 -3.01 -20.23 -8.04
C GLU A 187 -4.07 -20.88 -7.17
N ARG A 188 -4.65 -20.10 -6.24
CA ARG A 188 -5.63 -20.62 -5.28
C ARG A 188 -6.79 -19.65 -5.04
N PRO A 189 -7.95 -20.16 -4.60
CA PRO A 189 -9.04 -19.29 -4.19
C PRO A 189 -8.69 -18.50 -2.92
N ARG A 190 -9.37 -17.38 -2.74
CA ARG A 190 -9.30 -16.55 -1.54
C ARG A 190 -10.72 -16.23 -1.06
N ARG A 191 -10.80 -15.85 0.23
CA ARG A 191 -12.02 -15.37 0.84
C ARG A 191 -12.29 -13.94 0.38
N PHE A 192 -13.51 -13.67 -0.08
CA PHE A 192 -14.02 -12.35 -0.39
C PHE A 192 -15.19 -12.04 0.52
N VAL A 193 -15.27 -10.79 0.96
CA VAL A 193 -16.42 -10.25 1.67
C VAL A 193 -17.12 -9.27 0.75
N VAL A 194 -18.42 -9.48 0.56
CA VAL A 194 -19.31 -8.62 -0.24
C VAL A 194 -20.15 -7.81 0.73
N VAL A 195 -20.30 -6.52 0.48
CA VAL A 195 -21.03 -5.57 1.33
C VAL A 195 -22.07 -4.86 0.50
#